data_ba304daa1c2bef4e618bd0fa25433d58
#
_entry.id   ba304daa1c2bef4e618bd0fa25433d58
#
_cell.length_a   1.000
_cell.length_b   1.000
_cell.length_c   1.000
_cell.angle_alpha   90.00
_cell.angle_beta   90.00
_cell.angle_gamma   90.00
#
_symmetry.space_group_name_H-M   'P 1'
#
loop_
_entity.id
_entity.type
_entity.pdbx_description
1 polymer ?
#
loop_
_entity_poly.entity_id
_entity_poly.type
_entity_poly.pdbx_seq_one_letter_code
_entity_poly.pdbx_strand_id
1 'polypeptide(L)'
;IFMEDPVFAVCVFMPLIKKLQEIYVPHGSPWVPTSDGNVVRFINEIVMEEESDKAYNTDEECYTSHFEIYLDAMKEVGASTESITTFLNKVRSSGLESGLNLSCVPRPSLEFMKHTFELIEHGKGHEIAASFAIGRESIVPVMFKRILELTKIGVSEAPVFHYYLERHAHLD
;
A
#
# COMPACT_ATOMS: atom_id res chain seq x y z
N ILE A 1 -14.35 3.48 -12.43
CA ILE A 1 -13.69 2.16 -12.63
C ILE A 1 -13.31 1.61 -11.24
N PHE A 2 -13.31 0.27 -11.07
CA PHE A 2 -13.10 -0.38 -9.76
C PHE A 2 -11.85 0.10 -9.00
N MET A 3 -10.74 0.40 -9.66
CA MET A 3 -9.47 0.78 -9.02
C MET A 3 -9.43 2.20 -8.42
N GLU A 4 -10.39 3.06 -8.75
CA GLU A 4 -10.35 4.49 -8.37
C GLU A 4 -10.63 4.74 -6.88
N ASP A 5 -11.45 3.91 -6.25
CA ASP A 5 -11.73 3.98 -4.82
C ASP A 5 -10.70 3.22 -3.97
N PRO A 6 -10.31 1.97 -4.30
CA PRO A 6 -9.31 1.22 -3.54
C PRO A 6 -7.92 1.85 -3.51
N VAL A 7 -7.53 2.70 -4.47
CA VAL A 7 -6.22 3.36 -4.49
C VAL A 7 -5.92 4.12 -3.19
N PHE A 8 -6.93 4.65 -2.53
CA PHE A 8 -6.79 5.31 -1.24
C PHE A 8 -6.46 4.33 -0.10
N ALA A 9 -6.98 3.10 -0.18
CA ALA A 9 -6.61 2.05 0.77
C ALA A 9 -5.18 1.56 0.54
N VAL A 10 -4.74 1.44 -0.72
CA VAL A 10 -3.34 1.15 -1.07
C VAL A 10 -2.41 2.26 -0.56
N CYS A 11 -2.81 3.52 -0.71
CA CYS A 11 -2.02 4.68 -0.25
C CYS A 11 -1.72 4.66 1.26
N VAL A 12 -2.62 4.14 2.09
CA VAL A 12 -2.43 4.08 3.56
C VAL A 12 -1.77 2.80 4.05
N PHE A 13 -1.41 1.89 3.16
CA PHE A 13 -0.72 0.67 3.53
C PHE A 13 0.71 0.96 4.02
N MET A 14 1.48 1.76 3.26
CA MET A 14 2.84 2.15 3.65
C MET A 14 2.92 2.88 4.99
N PRO A 15 2.09 3.89 5.31
CA PRO A 15 2.08 4.48 6.65
C PRO A 15 1.87 3.46 7.76
N LEU A 16 1.04 2.44 7.55
CA LEU A 16 0.77 1.41 8.55
C LEU A 16 1.99 0.52 8.82
N ILE A 17 2.64 0.01 7.77
CA ILE A 17 3.84 -0.83 7.92
C ILE A 17 5.05 -0.01 8.41
N LYS A 18 5.18 1.25 8.00
CA LYS A 18 6.21 2.18 8.53
C LYS A 18 6.03 2.42 10.02
N LYS A 19 4.79 2.48 10.52
CA LYS A 19 4.53 2.57 11.96
C LYS A 19 4.97 1.31 12.71
N LEU A 20 4.76 0.13 12.15
CA LEU A 20 5.30 -1.12 12.70
C LEU A 20 6.83 -1.13 12.69
N GLN A 21 7.44 -0.64 11.62
CA GLN A 21 8.89 -0.48 11.54
C GLN A 21 9.41 0.48 12.63
N GLU A 22 8.75 1.62 12.84
CA GLU A 22 9.09 2.59 13.90
C GLU A 22 9.06 1.95 15.29
N ILE A 23 8.04 1.11 15.57
CA ILE A 23 7.84 0.49 16.89
C ILE A 23 8.82 -0.66 17.16
N TYR A 24 9.05 -1.53 16.18
CA TYR A 24 9.71 -2.81 16.37
C TYR A 24 11.13 -2.90 15.81
N VAL A 25 11.52 -1.98 14.92
CA VAL A 25 12.85 -1.99 14.29
C VAL A 25 13.70 -0.86 14.88
N PRO A 26 14.86 -1.17 15.47
CA PRO A 26 15.75 -0.15 16.01
C PRO A 26 16.22 0.84 14.94
N HIS A 27 16.00 2.13 15.15
CA HIS A 27 16.35 3.21 14.22
C HIS A 27 17.05 4.40 14.88
N GLY A 28 17.37 4.30 16.18
CA GLY A 28 17.99 5.39 16.95
C GLY A 28 19.50 5.55 16.72
N SER A 29 20.04 6.66 17.24
CA SER A 29 21.48 6.89 17.33
C SER A 29 21.82 7.26 18.80
N PRO A 30 22.65 6.46 19.52
CA PRO A 30 23.31 5.22 19.05
C PRO A 30 22.32 4.09 18.75
N TRP A 31 22.66 3.26 17.77
CA TRP A 31 21.86 2.08 17.45
C TRP A 31 22.10 0.97 18.51
N VAL A 32 21.01 0.41 18.99
CA VAL A 32 21.04 -0.71 19.93
C VAL A 32 20.19 -1.85 19.36
N PRO A 33 20.71 -3.11 19.30
CA PRO A 33 19.95 -4.22 18.73
C PRO A 33 18.73 -4.56 19.60
N THR A 34 17.66 -4.99 18.95
CA THR A 34 16.52 -5.63 19.64
C THR A 34 16.80 -7.09 19.94
N SER A 35 16.00 -7.69 20.83
CA SER A 35 16.10 -9.12 21.19
C SER A 35 15.53 -10.06 20.13
N ASP A 36 14.74 -9.57 19.17
CA ASP A 36 14.06 -10.39 18.16
C ASP A 36 14.43 -9.96 16.73
N GLY A 37 15.53 -10.54 16.22
CA GLY A 37 16.00 -10.30 14.87
C GLY A 37 15.05 -10.83 13.77
N ASN A 38 14.19 -11.83 14.07
CA ASN A 38 13.23 -12.35 13.07
C ASN A 38 12.12 -11.35 12.81
N VAL A 39 11.61 -10.70 13.87
CA VAL A 39 10.61 -9.62 13.70
C VAL A 39 11.19 -8.44 12.93
N VAL A 40 12.43 -8.04 13.27
CA VAL A 40 13.13 -6.97 12.51
C VAL A 40 13.28 -7.32 11.04
N ARG A 41 13.73 -8.56 10.74
CA ARG A 41 13.90 -9.01 9.37
C ARG A 41 12.57 -9.03 8.62
N PHE A 42 11.54 -9.63 9.20
CA PHE A 42 10.21 -9.72 8.60
C PHE A 42 9.65 -8.34 8.23
N ILE A 43 9.68 -7.37 9.18
CA ILE A 43 9.17 -6.03 8.91
C ILE A 43 10.01 -5.31 7.84
N ASN A 44 11.33 -5.44 7.87
CA ASN A 44 12.20 -4.80 6.89
C ASN A 44 12.05 -5.40 5.48
N GLU A 45 11.81 -6.71 5.37
CA GLU A 45 11.53 -7.36 4.07
C GLU A 45 10.23 -6.82 3.46
N ILE A 46 9.16 -6.74 4.23
CA ILE A 46 7.90 -6.17 3.74
C ILE A 46 8.08 -4.70 3.33
N VAL A 47 8.74 -3.90 4.17
CA VAL A 47 9.00 -2.49 3.83
C VAL A 47 9.84 -2.37 2.56
N MET A 48 10.85 -3.22 2.38
CA MET A 48 11.68 -3.21 1.18
C MET A 48 10.88 -3.54 -0.07
N GLU A 49 10.03 -4.57 -0.01
CA GLU A 49 9.20 -4.98 -1.14
C GLU A 49 8.13 -3.93 -1.48
N GLU A 50 7.45 -3.40 -0.48
CA GLU A 50 6.40 -2.40 -0.71
C GLU A 50 6.93 -1.04 -1.20
N GLU A 51 8.11 -0.62 -0.73
CA GLU A 51 8.67 0.71 -1.02
C GLU A 51 9.58 0.72 -2.26
N SER A 52 10.18 -0.41 -2.59
CA SER A 52 11.23 -0.49 -3.62
C SER A 52 11.32 -1.87 -4.27
N ASP A 53 10.20 -2.38 -4.75
CA ASP A 53 10.16 -3.63 -5.50
C ASP A 53 10.60 -3.44 -6.95
N LYS A 54 10.88 -4.54 -7.63
CA LYS A 54 11.28 -4.53 -9.03
C LYS A 54 10.14 -3.99 -9.90
N ALA A 55 10.45 -2.97 -10.70
CA ALA A 55 9.49 -2.42 -11.65
C ALA A 55 9.16 -3.43 -12.76
N TYR A 56 7.92 -3.33 -13.27
CA TYR A 56 7.49 -4.20 -14.37
C TYR A 56 8.27 -3.91 -15.65
N ASN A 57 8.82 -4.95 -16.26
CA ASN A 57 9.35 -4.99 -17.63
C ASN A 57 10.33 -3.85 -17.99
N THR A 58 11.29 -3.58 -17.12
CA THR A 58 12.39 -2.66 -17.41
C THR A 58 13.63 -3.45 -17.83
N ASP A 59 14.30 -2.99 -18.90
CA ASP A 59 15.54 -3.60 -19.40
C ASP A 59 16.71 -3.45 -18.41
N GLU A 60 16.64 -2.45 -17.54
CA GLU A 60 17.58 -2.20 -16.44
C GLU A 60 16.94 -2.55 -15.09
N GLU A 61 17.76 -2.87 -14.10
CA GLU A 61 17.27 -3.01 -12.72
C GLU A 61 16.73 -1.65 -12.23
N CYS A 62 15.41 -1.52 -12.27
CA CYS A 62 14.68 -0.36 -11.82
C CYS A 62 13.74 -0.78 -10.70
N TYR A 63 13.66 0.04 -9.66
CA TYR A 63 12.83 -0.20 -8.49
C TYR A 63 11.76 0.88 -8.36
N THR A 64 10.60 0.48 -7.89
CA THR A 64 9.43 1.35 -7.69
C THR A 64 8.58 0.82 -6.53
N SER A 65 7.74 1.65 -5.96
CA SER A 65 6.83 1.21 -4.89
C SER A 65 5.63 0.45 -5.47
N HIS A 66 5.05 -0.46 -4.69
CA HIS A 66 3.79 -1.11 -5.04
C HIS A 66 2.67 -0.09 -5.33
N PHE A 67 2.69 1.04 -4.61
CA PHE A 67 1.74 2.12 -4.88
C PHE A 67 1.90 2.73 -6.29
N GLU A 68 3.13 2.94 -6.75
CA GLU A 68 3.39 3.44 -8.11
C GLU A 68 3.03 2.41 -9.18
N ILE A 69 3.31 1.11 -8.94
CA ILE A 69 2.86 0.02 -9.81
C ILE A 69 1.32 0.01 -9.91
N TYR A 70 0.63 0.23 -8.78
CA TYR A 70 -0.84 0.34 -8.78
C TYR A 70 -1.33 1.51 -9.64
N LEU A 71 -0.68 2.68 -9.56
CA LEU A 71 -1.04 3.83 -10.40
C LEU A 71 -0.82 3.56 -11.89
N ASP A 72 0.24 2.84 -12.23
CA ASP A 72 0.50 2.46 -13.62
C ASP A 72 -0.50 1.42 -14.12
N ALA A 73 -0.85 0.44 -13.29
CA ALA A 73 -1.96 -0.48 -13.57
C ALA A 73 -3.31 0.25 -13.75
N MET A 74 -3.59 1.28 -12.95
CA MET A 74 -4.78 2.12 -13.13
C MET A 74 -4.82 2.78 -14.51
N LYS A 75 -3.71 3.42 -14.91
CA LYS A 75 -3.60 4.07 -16.22
C LYS A 75 -3.78 3.07 -17.37
N GLU A 76 -3.17 1.89 -17.25
CA GLU A 76 -3.24 0.83 -18.25
C GLU A 76 -4.68 0.36 -18.50
N VAL A 77 -5.48 0.20 -17.46
CA VAL A 77 -6.91 -0.18 -17.59
C VAL A 77 -7.86 1.01 -17.80
N GLY A 78 -7.33 2.22 -18.02
CA GLY A 78 -8.11 3.43 -18.27
C GLY A 78 -8.80 4.04 -17.05
N ALA A 79 -8.33 3.71 -15.84
CA ALA A 79 -8.83 4.32 -14.60
C ALA A 79 -8.18 5.70 -14.37
N SER A 80 -8.94 6.64 -13.79
CA SER A 80 -8.42 7.96 -13.47
C SER A 80 -7.54 7.95 -12.22
N THR A 81 -6.38 8.55 -12.31
CA THR A 81 -5.49 8.79 -11.17
C THR A 81 -5.59 10.22 -10.61
N GLU A 82 -6.51 11.04 -11.14
CA GLU A 82 -6.61 12.47 -10.81
C GLU A 82 -6.93 12.71 -9.33
N SER A 83 -7.92 11.99 -8.78
CA SER A 83 -8.35 12.17 -7.39
C SER A 83 -7.24 11.84 -6.39
N ILE A 84 -6.56 10.71 -6.58
CA ILE A 84 -5.45 10.30 -5.69
C ILE A 84 -4.24 11.24 -5.86
N THR A 85 -3.92 11.66 -7.07
CA THR A 85 -2.84 12.62 -7.33
C THR A 85 -3.11 13.97 -6.66
N THR A 86 -4.35 14.45 -6.74
CA THR A 86 -4.81 15.67 -6.06
C THR A 86 -4.69 15.54 -4.54
N PHE A 87 -5.11 14.40 -4.00
CA PHE A 87 -4.96 14.08 -2.58
C PHE A 87 -3.49 14.13 -2.14
N LEU A 88 -2.60 13.40 -2.82
CA LEU A 88 -1.17 13.35 -2.49
C LEU A 88 -0.50 14.73 -2.56
N ASN A 89 -0.81 15.52 -3.58
CA ASN A 89 -0.29 16.87 -3.72
C ASN A 89 -0.78 17.78 -2.56
N LYS A 90 -2.03 17.61 -2.14
CA LYS A 90 -2.58 18.36 -1.00
C LYS A 90 -1.92 17.94 0.31
N VAL A 91 -1.73 16.64 0.52
CA VAL A 91 -1.01 16.12 1.71
C VAL A 91 0.41 16.67 1.75
N ARG A 92 1.13 16.63 0.63
CA ARG A 92 2.51 17.13 0.52
C ARG A 92 2.63 18.62 0.80
N SER A 93 1.68 19.42 0.33
CA SER A 93 1.73 20.89 0.46
C SER A 93 1.14 21.43 1.75
N SER A 94 0.18 20.73 2.36
CA SER A 94 -0.67 21.30 3.43
C SER A 94 -0.98 20.30 4.57
N GLY A 95 -0.36 19.12 4.55
CA GLY A 95 -0.53 18.09 5.55
C GLY A 95 -1.75 17.18 5.36
N LEU A 96 -1.77 16.08 6.11
CA LEU A 96 -2.75 15.00 5.99
C LEU A 96 -4.19 15.47 6.16
N GLU A 97 -4.47 16.26 7.20
CA GLU A 97 -5.83 16.72 7.48
C GLU A 97 -6.43 17.52 6.31
N SER A 98 -5.60 18.35 5.67
CA SER A 98 -6.02 19.10 4.47
C SER A 98 -6.33 18.19 3.29
N GLY A 99 -5.60 17.09 3.13
CA GLY A 99 -5.88 16.05 2.13
C GLY A 99 -7.21 15.34 2.41
N LEU A 100 -7.42 14.91 3.66
CA LEU A 100 -8.63 14.20 4.07
C LEU A 100 -9.92 15.05 3.94
N ASN A 101 -9.81 16.37 3.86
CA ASN A 101 -10.94 17.28 3.67
C ASN A 101 -11.27 17.57 2.18
N LEU A 102 -10.57 16.93 1.23
CA LEU A 102 -10.86 17.10 -0.20
C LEU A 102 -12.15 16.38 -0.61
N SER A 103 -12.98 17.06 -1.38
CA SER A 103 -14.24 16.52 -1.90
C SER A 103 -14.06 15.43 -2.96
N CYS A 104 -12.87 15.29 -3.54
CA CYS A 104 -12.56 14.25 -4.52
C CYS A 104 -12.24 12.89 -3.88
N VAL A 105 -12.11 12.80 -2.55
CA VAL A 105 -11.91 11.55 -1.84
C VAL A 105 -13.28 10.88 -1.61
N PRO A 106 -13.50 9.65 -2.12
CA PRO A 106 -14.75 8.94 -1.91
C PRO A 106 -15.01 8.70 -0.41
N ARG A 107 -16.26 8.84 0.01
CA ARG A 107 -16.62 8.73 1.44
C ARG A 107 -16.18 7.42 2.11
N PRO A 108 -16.36 6.23 1.51
CA PRO A 108 -15.88 4.99 2.11
C PRO A 108 -14.36 4.96 2.28
N SER A 109 -13.62 5.45 1.28
CA SER A 109 -12.16 5.55 1.32
C SER A 109 -11.70 6.55 2.37
N LEU A 110 -12.40 7.67 2.52
CA LEU A 110 -12.12 8.68 3.55
C LEU A 110 -12.29 8.09 4.97
N GLU A 111 -13.38 7.36 5.21
CA GLU A 111 -13.63 6.72 6.51
C GLU A 111 -12.58 5.65 6.82
N PHE A 112 -12.20 4.85 5.83
CA PHE A 112 -11.14 3.86 5.96
C PHE A 112 -9.76 4.50 6.27
N MET A 113 -9.41 5.55 5.54
CA MET A 113 -8.15 6.28 5.77
C MET A 113 -8.12 6.92 7.16
N LYS A 114 -9.18 7.61 7.56
CA LYS A 114 -9.29 8.25 8.90
C LYS A 114 -9.10 7.22 10.00
N HIS A 115 -9.79 6.09 9.93
CA HIS A 115 -9.64 5.02 10.91
C HIS A 115 -8.22 4.44 10.93
N THR A 116 -7.60 4.28 9.76
CA THR A 116 -6.22 3.80 9.67
C THR A 116 -5.23 4.78 10.28
N PHE A 117 -5.35 6.08 10.00
CA PHE A 117 -4.46 7.09 10.59
C PHE A 117 -4.69 7.27 12.09
N GLU A 118 -5.93 7.19 12.57
CA GLU A 118 -6.24 7.18 14.01
C GLU A 118 -5.57 5.99 14.72
N LEU A 119 -5.61 4.80 14.10
CA LEU A 119 -4.92 3.63 14.60
C LEU A 119 -3.40 3.81 14.60
N ILE A 120 -2.82 4.40 13.55
CA ILE A 120 -1.38 4.70 13.46
C ILE A 120 -0.96 5.67 14.57
N GLU A 121 -1.77 6.67 14.87
CA GLU A 121 -1.45 7.72 15.84
C GLU A 121 -1.63 7.26 17.31
N HIS A 122 -2.71 6.52 17.58
CA HIS A 122 -3.12 6.21 18.95
C HIS A 122 -3.11 4.72 19.29
N GLY A 123 -3.00 3.85 18.30
CA GLY A 123 -3.03 2.39 18.47
C GLY A 123 -1.77 1.85 19.11
N LYS A 124 -1.93 0.74 19.83
CA LYS A 124 -0.81 -0.03 20.37
C LYS A 124 -0.18 -0.89 19.26
N GLY A 125 1.11 -1.22 19.40
CA GLY A 125 1.84 -1.99 18.40
C GLY A 125 1.12 -3.28 17.96
N HIS A 126 0.52 -4.02 18.89
CA HIS A 126 -0.21 -5.25 18.57
C HIS A 126 -1.56 -4.99 17.84
N GLU A 127 -2.20 -3.85 18.08
CA GLU A 127 -3.42 -3.46 17.36
C GLU A 127 -3.09 -3.09 15.91
N ILE A 128 -1.99 -2.36 15.72
CA ILE A 128 -1.46 -2.02 14.38
C ILE A 128 -1.03 -3.29 13.65
N ALA A 129 -0.31 -4.21 14.33
CA ALA A 129 0.10 -5.48 13.77
C ALA A 129 -1.09 -6.37 13.37
N ALA A 130 -2.14 -6.43 14.20
CA ALA A 130 -3.36 -7.17 13.88
C ALA A 130 -4.12 -6.54 12.68
N SER A 131 -4.20 -5.22 12.62
CA SER A 131 -4.80 -4.51 11.49
C SER A 131 -4.03 -4.73 10.18
N PHE A 132 -2.70 -4.84 10.25
CA PHE A 132 -1.86 -5.19 9.13
C PHE A 132 -2.06 -6.66 8.73
N ALA A 133 -1.74 -7.62 9.58
CA ALA A 133 -1.68 -9.03 9.25
C ALA A 133 -3.07 -9.64 8.94
N ILE A 134 -4.08 -9.33 9.76
CA ILE A 134 -5.42 -9.92 9.63
C ILE A 134 -6.32 -9.04 8.76
N GLY A 135 -6.25 -7.73 8.95
CA GLY A 135 -7.12 -6.78 8.25
C GLY A 135 -6.73 -6.51 6.79
N ARG A 136 -5.49 -6.83 6.39
CA ARG A 136 -4.98 -6.56 5.04
C ARG A 136 -4.31 -7.78 4.41
N GLU A 137 -3.20 -8.23 4.94
CA GLU A 137 -2.40 -9.32 4.35
C GLU A 137 -3.21 -10.60 4.12
N SER A 138 -4.08 -10.98 5.03
CA SER A 138 -4.90 -12.19 4.87
C SER A 138 -6.09 -12.01 3.90
N ILE A 139 -6.53 -10.77 3.65
CA ILE A 139 -7.70 -10.46 2.81
C ILE A 139 -7.30 -10.14 1.37
N VAL A 140 -6.24 -9.35 1.20
CA VAL A 140 -5.82 -8.81 -0.10
C VAL A 140 -5.53 -9.92 -1.13
N PRO A 141 -4.77 -11.00 -0.81
CA PRO A 141 -4.50 -12.07 -1.77
C PRO A 141 -5.77 -12.76 -2.28
N VAL A 142 -6.71 -13.05 -1.36
CA VAL A 142 -7.99 -13.70 -1.71
C VAL A 142 -8.83 -12.78 -2.61
N MET A 143 -8.88 -11.50 -2.28
CA MET A 143 -9.60 -10.50 -3.06
C MET A 143 -8.99 -10.34 -4.46
N PHE A 144 -7.68 -10.22 -4.57
CA PHE A 144 -7.00 -10.04 -5.86
C PHE A 144 -7.08 -11.27 -6.73
N LYS A 145 -6.93 -12.47 -6.16
CA LYS A 145 -7.17 -13.72 -6.87
C LYS A 145 -8.58 -13.75 -7.46
N ARG A 146 -9.59 -13.33 -6.68
CA ARG A 146 -10.97 -13.27 -7.16
C ARG A 146 -11.18 -12.22 -8.25
N ILE A 147 -10.50 -11.10 -8.18
CA ILE A 147 -10.53 -10.07 -9.22
C ILE A 147 -9.95 -10.62 -10.53
N LEU A 148 -8.80 -11.29 -10.49
CA LEU A 148 -8.19 -11.95 -11.66
C LEU A 148 -9.15 -12.95 -12.31
N GLU A 149 -9.85 -13.77 -11.51
CA GLU A 149 -10.83 -14.73 -12.03
C GLU A 149 -12.05 -14.06 -12.69
N LEU A 150 -12.46 -12.90 -12.22
CA LEU A 150 -13.67 -12.21 -12.67
C LEU A 150 -13.41 -11.19 -13.78
N THR A 151 -12.19 -10.68 -13.91
CA THR A 151 -11.84 -9.76 -14.99
C THR A 151 -11.77 -10.53 -16.31
N LYS A 152 -12.27 -9.92 -17.37
CA LYS A 152 -12.11 -10.45 -18.71
C LYS A 152 -10.92 -9.83 -19.44
N ILE A 153 -10.13 -9.02 -18.73
CA ILE A 153 -8.95 -8.34 -19.26
C ILE A 153 -7.82 -9.37 -19.29
N GLY A 154 -7.30 -9.64 -20.49
CA GLY A 154 -6.19 -10.58 -20.68
C GLY A 154 -4.85 -9.99 -20.24
N VAL A 155 -3.88 -10.86 -19.91
CA VAL A 155 -2.51 -10.44 -19.54
C VAL A 155 -1.85 -9.58 -20.62
N SER A 156 -2.13 -9.88 -21.91
CA SER A 156 -1.60 -9.11 -23.03
C SER A 156 -2.24 -7.72 -23.19
N GLU A 157 -3.41 -7.50 -22.60
CA GLU A 157 -4.14 -6.22 -22.66
C GLU A 157 -3.76 -5.31 -21.50
N ALA A 158 -3.47 -5.88 -20.34
CA ALA A 158 -3.09 -5.14 -19.13
C ALA A 158 -2.02 -5.88 -18.32
N PRO A 159 -0.79 -5.97 -18.84
CA PRO A 159 0.29 -6.72 -18.20
C PRO A 159 0.72 -6.13 -16.83
N VAL A 160 0.72 -4.81 -16.66
CA VAL A 160 1.07 -4.17 -15.37
C VAL A 160 -0.01 -4.46 -14.31
N PHE A 161 -1.29 -4.42 -14.72
CA PHE A 161 -2.40 -4.78 -13.84
C PHE A 161 -2.30 -6.22 -13.34
N HIS A 162 -2.01 -7.17 -14.24
CA HIS A 162 -1.81 -8.57 -13.87
C HIS A 162 -0.58 -8.73 -12.98
N TYR A 163 0.54 -8.11 -13.32
CA TYR A 163 1.74 -8.13 -12.51
C TYR A 163 1.47 -7.66 -11.07
N TYR A 164 0.80 -6.51 -10.91
CA TYR A 164 0.43 -6.00 -9.58
C TYR A 164 -0.41 -7.00 -8.79
N LEU A 165 -1.46 -7.56 -9.40
CA LEU A 165 -2.36 -8.49 -8.70
C LEU A 165 -1.66 -9.81 -8.36
N GLU A 166 -0.82 -10.34 -9.25
CA GLU A 166 -0.06 -11.57 -9.03
C GLU A 166 0.96 -11.43 -7.90
N ARG A 167 1.66 -10.28 -7.82
CA ARG A 167 2.60 -10.00 -6.72
C ARG A 167 1.92 -10.09 -5.35
N HIS A 168 0.66 -9.72 -5.24
CA HIS A 168 -0.10 -9.73 -3.99
C HIS A 168 -0.97 -10.99 -3.80
N ALA A 169 -1.12 -11.84 -4.82
CA ALA A 169 -1.90 -13.07 -4.73
C ALA A 169 -1.06 -14.29 -4.28
N HIS A 170 0.26 -14.19 -4.31
CA HIS A 170 1.21 -15.25 -4.01
C HIS A 170 2.02 -14.98 -2.72
N LEU A 171 1.41 -14.36 -1.73
CA LEU A 171 1.97 -14.37 -0.38
C LEU A 171 1.78 -15.77 0.19
N ASP A 172 2.86 -16.56 0.14
CA ASP A 172 2.99 -17.86 0.79
C ASP A 172 3.04 -17.74 2.32
#